data_b9cffb8925005a9fda688c888bd20fe2
#
_entry.id   b9cffb8925005a9fda688c888bd20fe2
#
_cell.length_a   1.000
_cell.length_b   1.000
_cell.length_c   1.000
_cell.angle_alpha   90.00
_cell.angle_beta   90.00
_cell.angle_gamma   90.00
#
_symmetry.space_group_name_H-M   'P 1'
#
loop_
_entity.id
_entity.type
_entity.pdbx_description
1 polymer ?
#
loop_
_entity_poly.entity_id
_entity_poly.type
_entity_poly.pdbx_seq_one_letter_code
_entity_poly.pdbx_strand_id
1 'polypeptide(L)'
;METNLHKNASIKLAGKKKVNPAQVLYLKADVNYTEVFLQDGEKLLVSKTLKELEKRFSCYDFFRTHKSYMVNLNFVTGYQIHEGLLVKLQEDHQVSLSRRRKEIFLDTVSKFLKAG
;
A
#
# COMPACT_ATOMS: atom_id res chain seq x y z
N MET A 1 -4.31 19.12 15.41
CA MET A 1 -3.41 18.75 14.87
C MET A 1 -3.43 17.42 14.54
N GLU A 2 -3.04 17.14 13.67
CA GLU A 2 -3.09 15.97 13.37
C GLU A 2 -2.21 15.18 14.07
N THR A 3 -2.48 14.11 14.10
CA THR A 3 -1.66 13.29 14.82
C THR A 3 -0.53 12.87 14.02
N ASN A 4 0.57 12.63 14.64
CA ASN A 4 1.75 12.13 14.01
C ASN A 4 2.08 10.75 14.47
N LEU A 5 1.08 9.94 14.71
CA LEU A 5 1.29 8.60 15.21
C LEU A 5 2.26 7.79 14.37
N HIS A 6 2.30 8.03 13.05
CA HIS A 6 3.16 7.27 12.16
C HIS A 6 4.41 8.03 11.72
N LYS A 7 4.61 9.23 12.25
CA LYS A 7 5.71 10.05 11.78
C LYS A 7 7.07 9.40 11.95
N ASN A 8 7.29 8.80 13.09
CA ASN A 8 8.57 8.14 13.38
C ASN A 8 8.43 6.63 13.39
N ALA A 9 7.36 6.11 12.82
CA ALA A 9 7.16 4.68 12.79
C ALA A 9 8.20 4.01 11.92
N SER A 10 8.52 2.78 12.25
CA SER A 10 9.51 2.02 11.52
C SER A 10 9.03 0.58 11.46
N ILE A 11 8.96 0.03 10.27
CA ILE A 11 8.59 -1.36 10.07
C ILE A 11 9.81 -2.13 9.65
N LYS A 12 10.09 -3.21 10.37
CA LYS A 12 11.20 -4.09 10.01
C LYS A 12 10.78 -4.91 8.81
N LEU A 13 11.57 -4.90 7.77
CA LEU A 13 11.27 -5.65 6.54
C LEU A 13 11.92 -7.02 6.56
N ALA A 14 13.25 -7.06 6.55
CA ALA A 14 13.98 -8.32 6.56
C ALA A 14 15.37 -8.01 7.07
N GLY A 15 15.91 -8.86 7.93
CA GLY A 15 17.22 -8.64 8.52
C GLY A 15 17.25 -7.30 9.22
N LYS A 16 18.14 -6.41 8.78
CA LYS A 16 18.28 -5.08 9.39
C LYS A 16 17.55 -4.00 8.61
N LYS A 17 16.87 -4.36 7.52
CA LYS A 17 16.15 -3.37 6.72
C LYS A 17 14.90 -2.91 7.45
N LYS A 18 14.73 -1.60 7.51
CA LYS A 18 13.55 -0.97 8.10
C LYS A 18 13.05 0.10 7.16
N VAL A 19 11.77 0.44 7.27
CA VAL A 19 11.19 1.50 6.46
C VAL A 19 10.12 2.22 7.27
N ASN A 20 9.98 3.52 7.02
CA ASN A 20 8.90 4.29 7.60
C ASN A 20 7.68 4.08 6.71
N PRO A 21 6.59 3.51 7.23
CA PRO A 21 5.42 3.23 6.39
C PRO A 21 4.84 4.46 5.73
N ALA A 22 5.02 5.65 6.33
CA ALA A 22 4.51 6.87 5.73
C ALA A 22 5.21 7.23 4.42
N GLN A 23 6.36 6.62 4.15
CA GLN A 23 7.11 6.88 2.92
C GLN A 23 6.90 5.82 1.85
N VAL A 24 6.10 4.82 2.14
CA VAL A 24 5.86 3.73 1.20
C VAL A 24 4.61 4.02 0.38
N LEU A 25 4.75 3.99 -0.95
CA LEU A 25 3.60 4.17 -1.85
C LEU A 25 2.79 2.90 -1.95
N TYR A 26 3.44 1.81 -2.29
CA TYR A 26 2.77 0.53 -2.42
C TYR A 26 3.80 -0.60 -2.43
N LEU A 27 3.30 -1.83 -2.31
CA LEU A 27 4.11 -3.02 -2.35
C LEU A 27 3.58 -3.93 -3.45
N LYS A 28 4.50 -4.64 -4.11
CA LYS A 28 4.16 -5.54 -5.20
C LYS A 28 4.83 -6.88 -4.99
N ALA A 29 4.04 -7.95 -5.03
CA ALA A 29 4.58 -9.30 -4.91
C ALA A 29 5.27 -9.72 -6.21
N ASP A 30 6.40 -10.39 -6.08
CA ASP A 30 7.13 -10.91 -7.23
C ASP A 30 7.72 -12.26 -6.85
N VAL A 31 6.98 -13.32 -7.14
CA VAL A 31 7.32 -14.70 -6.77
C VAL A 31 7.55 -14.79 -5.27
N ASN A 32 8.80 -14.96 -4.82
CA ASN A 32 9.11 -15.10 -3.39
C ASN A 32 9.58 -13.80 -2.76
N TYR A 33 9.53 -12.71 -3.51
CA TYR A 33 9.98 -11.40 -3.04
C TYR A 33 8.84 -10.43 -3.00
N THR A 34 9.06 -9.32 -2.33
CA THR A 34 8.15 -8.18 -2.40
C THR A 34 8.96 -6.96 -2.76
N GLU A 35 8.48 -6.19 -3.72
CA GLU A 35 9.07 -4.91 -4.06
C GLU A 35 8.33 -3.83 -3.30
N VAL A 36 9.07 -3.01 -2.57
CA VAL A 36 8.52 -1.92 -1.79
C VAL A 36 8.89 -0.62 -2.49
N PHE A 37 7.86 0.09 -2.98
CA PHE A 37 8.07 1.33 -3.73
C PHE A 37 7.93 2.53 -2.82
N LEU A 38 8.96 3.34 -2.74
CA LEU A 38 9.00 4.48 -1.84
C LEU A 38 8.66 5.77 -2.54
N GLN A 39 8.21 6.74 -1.76
CA GLN A 39 7.80 8.05 -2.25
C GLN A 39 8.92 8.77 -3.01
N ASP A 40 10.17 8.56 -2.61
CA ASP A 40 11.30 9.24 -3.24
C ASP A 40 11.77 8.58 -4.53
N GLY A 41 11.08 7.55 -4.98
CA GLY A 41 11.44 6.85 -6.21
C GLY A 41 12.29 5.61 -6.00
N GLU A 42 12.74 5.36 -4.78
CA GLU A 42 13.50 4.16 -4.49
C GLU A 42 12.62 2.94 -4.45
N LYS A 43 13.21 1.80 -4.76
CA LYS A 43 12.53 0.53 -4.67
C LYS A 43 13.39 -0.41 -3.85
N LEU A 44 12.80 -1.02 -2.83
CA LEU A 44 13.49 -2.00 -2.00
C LEU A 44 12.99 -3.39 -2.36
N LEU A 45 13.91 -4.35 -2.42
CA LEU A 45 13.54 -5.73 -2.68
C LEU A 45 13.67 -6.49 -1.37
N VAL A 46 12.58 -7.13 -0.95
CA VAL A 46 12.50 -7.79 0.35
C VAL A 46 12.19 -9.26 0.16
N SER A 47 12.98 -10.15 0.77
CA SER A 47 12.74 -11.58 0.63
C SER A 47 11.71 -12.08 1.65
N LYS A 48 10.54 -11.47 1.61
CA LYS A 48 9.37 -11.89 2.36
C LYS A 48 8.17 -11.78 1.45
N THR A 49 7.16 -12.60 1.68
CA THR A 49 5.96 -12.56 0.86
C THR A 49 5.12 -11.36 1.24
N LEU A 50 4.26 -10.96 0.31
CA LEU A 50 3.35 -9.85 0.58
C LEU A 50 2.41 -10.19 1.73
N LYS A 51 2.00 -11.44 1.85
CA LYS A 51 1.15 -11.88 2.94
C LYS A 51 1.83 -11.67 4.30
N GLU A 52 3.13 -11.97 4.37
CA GLU A 52 3.87 -11.75 5.61
C GLU A 52 3.96 -10.27 5.95
N LEU A 53 4.22 -9.45 4.95
CA LEU A 53 4.35 -8.01 5.16
C LEU A 53 3.02 -7.35 5.45
N GLU A 54 1.94 -7.88 4.91
CA GLU A 54 0.61 -7.32 5.17
C GLU A 54 0.32 -7.22 6.66
N LYS A 55 0.76 -8.20 7.43
CA LYS A 55 0.53 -8.19 8.87
C LYS A 55 1.21 -7.00 9.54
N ARG A 56 2.34 -6.57 8.98
CA ARG A 56 3.12 -5.48 9.58
C ARG A 56 2.64 -4.12 9.12
N PHE A 57 2.08 -4.05 7.91
CA PHE A 57 1.65 -2.77 7.34
C PHE A 57 0.18 -2.45 7.61
N SER A 58 -0.63 -3.44 7.96
CA SER A 58 -2.08 -3.25 8.02
C SER A 58 -2.54 -2.19 9.02
N CYS A 59 -1.75 -1.90 10.04
CA CYS A 59 -2.14 -0.88 11.02
C CYS A 59 -1.70 0.53 10.62
N TYR A 60 -1.19 0.70 9.40
CA TYR A 60 -0.68 2.00 8.93
C TYR A 60 -1.41 2.49 7.68
N ASP A 61 -2.71 2.24 7.60
CA ASP A 61 -3.55 2.70 6.48
C ASP A 61 -3.19 2.06 5.15
N PHE A 62 -2.74 0.81 5.17
CA PHE A 62 -2.49 0.07 3.95
C PHE A 62 -3.67 -0.86 3.64
N PHE A 63 -3.92 -1.06 2.35
CA PHE A 63 -5.02 -1.91 1.91
C PHE A 63 -4.54 -2.87 0.82
N ARG A 64 -4.89 -4.15 0.95
CA ARG A 64 -4.54 -5.15 -0.06
C ARG A 64 -5.54 -5.06 -1.21
N THR A 65 -5.12 -4.51 -2.34
CA THR A 65 -6.02 -4.32 -3.50
C THR A 65 -6.10 -5.54 -4.40
N HIS A 66 -5.12 -6.42 -4.30
CA HIS A 66 -4.99 -7.53 -5.22
C HIS A 66 -4.08 -8.56 -4.55
N LYS A 67 -4.11 -9.81 -5.03
CA LYS A 67 -3.19 -10.79 -4.45
C LYS A 67 -1.73 -10.36 -4.57
N SER A 68 -1.44 -9.51 -5.54
CA SER A 68 -0.06 -9.07 -5.79
C SER A 68 0.23 -7.63 -5.38
N TYR A 69 -0.75 -6.89 -4.85
CA TYR A 69 -0.54 -5.47 -4.53
C TYR A 69 -1.14 -5.06 -3.20
N MET A 70 -0.44 -4.17 -2.52
CA MET A 70 -0.95 -3.52 -1.31
C MET A 70 -0.57 -2.05 -1.38
N VAL A 71 -1.50 -1.16 -1.14
CA VAL A 71 -1.30 0.28 -1.34
C VAL A 71 -1.42 1.04 -0.03
N ASN A 72 -0.72 2.17 0.03
CA ASN A 72 -0.87 3.13 1.13
C ASN A 72 -2.03 4.04 0.76
N LEU A 73 -3.10 3.99 1.54
CA LEU A 73 -4.29 4.78 1.26
C LEU A 73 -4.03 6.27 1.24
N ASN A 74 -3.00 6.73 1.95
CA ASN A 74 -2.66 8.14 1.97
C ASN A 74 -2.17 8.66 0.62
N PHE A 75 -1.74 7.76 -0.27
CA PHE A 75 -1.25 8.16 -1.58
C PHE A 75 -2.20 7.82 -2.71
N VAL A 76 -3.38 7.29 -2.40
CA VAL A 76 -4.38 6.98 -3.43
C VAL A 76 -4.98 8.29 -3.94
N THR A 77 -4.93 8.50 -5.26
CA THR A 77 -5.47 9.69 -5.89
C THR A 77 -6.77 9.42 -6.63
N GLY A 78 -7.08 8.16 -6.89
CA GLY A 78 -8.30 7.81 -7.58
C GLY A 78 -8.35 6.34 -7.91
N TYR A 79 -9.36 5.96 -8.65
CA TYR A 79 -9.49 4.56 -9.09
C TYR A 79 -10.33 4.51 -10.35
N GLN A 80 -10.22 3.40 -11.06
CA GLN A 80 -10.98 3.15 -12.27
C GLN A 80 -11.71 1.83 -12.06
N ILE A 81 -13.02 1.82 -12.29
CA ILE A 81 -13.83 0.61 -12.12
C ILE A 81 -14.59 0.24 -13.37
N HIS A 82 -14.40 1.01 -14.46
CA HIS A 82 -14.96 0.68 -15.76
C HIS A 82 -13.81 0.36 -16.70
N GLU A 83 -13.98 -0.63 -17.57
CA GLU A 83 -12.91 -1.00 -18.50
C GLU A 83 -11.63 -1.39 -17.79
N GLY A 84 -11.78 -2.16 -16.72
CA GLY A 84 -10.65 -2.60 -15.93
C GLY A 84 -10.72 -2.02 -14.52
N LEU A 85 -10.03 -2.66 -13.62
CA LEU A 85 -10.03 -2.25 -12.22
C LEU A 85 -8.63 -1.83 -11.82
N LEU A 86 -8.45 -0.55 -11.52
CA LEU A 86 -7.15 0.01 -11.16
C LEU A 86 -7.29 0.94 -9.98
N VAL A 87 -6.23 1.04 -9.19
CA VAL A 87 -6.11 2.05 -8.15
C VAL A 87 -4.97 2.96 -8.58
N LYS A 88 -5.24 4.26 -8.59
CA LYS A 88 -4.26 5.26 -9.00
C LYS A 88 -3.60 5.87 -7.78
N LEU A 89 -2.30 6.01 -7.85
CA LEU A 89 -1.49 6.55 -6.77
C LEU A 89 -0.72 7.77 -7.25
N GLN A 90 -0.17 8.53 -6.32
CA GLN A 90 0.67 9.67 -6.67
C GLN A 90 1.84 9.23 -7.54
N GLU A 91 2.47 10.19 -8.24
CA GLU A 91 3.62 9.94 -9.10
C GLU A 91 3.28 9.04 -10.29
N ASP A 92 2.00 9.07 -10.71
CA ASP A 92 1.54 8.31 -11.89
C ASP A 92 1.66 6.79 -11.74
N HIS A 93 1.71 6.30 -10.53
CA HIS A 93 1.68 4.86 -10.31
C HIS A 93 0.25 4.33 -10.36
N GLN A 94 0.11 3.11 -10.82
CA GLN A 94 -1.18 2.43 -10.84
C GLN A 94 -0.97 0.98 -10.43
N VAL A 95 -1.93 0.44 -9.70
CA VAL A 95 -1.87 -0.97 -9.32
C VAL A 95 -3.21 -1.62 -9.61
N SER A 96 -3.21 -2.94 -9.72
CA SER A 96 -4.43 -3.68 -10.01
C SER A 96 -5.33 -3.75 -8.79
N LEU A 97 -6.63 -3.72 -9.04
CA LEU A 97 -7.65 -3.93 -8.02
C LEU A 97 -8.41 -5.19 -8.40
N SER A 98 -8.43 -6.18 -7.54
CA SER A 98 -9.11 -7.42 -7.88
C SER A 98 -10.61 -7.22 -7.80
N ARG A 99 -11.32 -7.96 -8.66
CA ARG A 99 -12.78 -7.89 -8.69
C ARG A 99 -13.35 -8.26 -7.33
N ARG A 100 -12.76 -9.23 -6.69
CA ARG A 100 -13.24 -9.71 -5.40
C ARG A 100 -13.09 -8.67 -4.29
N ARG A 101 -12.11 -7.78 -4.40
CA ARG A 101 -11.83 -6.79 -3.36
C ARG A 101 -12.41 -5.41 -3.68
N LYS A 102 -13.05 -5.27 -4.82
CA LYS A 102 -13.55 -3.97 -5.28
C LYS A 102 -14.50 -3.32 -4.27
N GLU A 103 -15.51 -4.07 -3.82
CA GLU A 103 -16.51 -3.47 -2.92
C GLU A 103 -15.90 -3.06 -1.59
N ILE A 104 -15.04 -3.91 -1.05
CA ILE A 104 -14.37 -3.59 0.21
C ILE A 104 -13.46 -2.39 0.03
N PHE A 105 -12.79 -2.30 -1.12
CA PHE A 105 -11.92 -1.16 -1.40
C PHE A 105 -12.71 0.14 -1.44
N LEU A 106 -13.83 0.15 -2.16
CA LEU A 106 -14.65 1.36 -2.28
C LEU A 106 -15.18 1.80 -0.92
N ASP A 107 -15.62 0.86 -0.11
CA ASP A 107 -16.09 1.16 1.22
C ASP A 107 -14.96 1.71 2.10
N THR A 108 -13.79 1.09 2.02
CA THR A 108 -12.65 1.49 2.82
C THR A 108 -12.19 2.90 2.46
N VAL A 109 -12.10 3.20 1.16
CA VAL A 109 -11.69 4.53 0.71
C VAL A 109 -12.69 5.58 1.15
N SER A 110 -13.98 5.26 1.04
CA SER A 110 -15.02 6.20 1.46
C SER A 110 -14.87 6.55 2.93
N LYS A 111 -14.65 5.55 3.76
CA LYS A 111 -14.48 5.79 5.20
C LYS A 111 -13.17 6.50 5.51
N PHE A 112 -12.12 6.16 4.78
CA PHE A 112 -10.82 6.79 4.98
C PHE A 112 -10.90 8.28 4.68
N LEU A 113 -11.55 8.65 3.59
CA LEU A 113 -11.68 10.05 3.21
C LEU A 113 -12.54 10.82 4.20
N LYS A 114 -13.58 10.19 4.74
CA LYS A 114 -14.42 10.85 5.73
C LYS A 114 -13.69 11.07 7.04
N ALA A 115 -12.82 10.17 7.40
CA ALA A 115 -12.07 10.29 8.64
C ALA A 115 -10.97 11.34 8.53
N GLY A 116 -10.51 11.58 7.35
CA GLY A 116 -9.48 12.55 7.11
C GLY A 116 -10.02 13.94 6.92
#